data_0be9d6762e0e36df75f0605c5ff97ddd
#
_entry.id   0be9d6762e0e36df75f0605c5ff97ddd
#
_cell.length_a   1.000
_cell.length_b   1.000
_cell.length_c   1.000
_cell.angle_alpha   90.00
_cell.angle_beta   90.00
_cell.angle_gamma   90.00
#
_symmetry.space_group_name_H-M   'P 1'
#
loop_
_entity.id
_entity.type
_entity.pdbx_description
1 polymer ?
#
loop_
_entity_poly.entity_id
_entity_poly.type
_entity_poly.pdbx_seq_one_letter_code
_entity_poly.pdbx_strand_id
1 'polypeptide(L)'
;MKKQLAIGSLISLSLVAMVGCSQQATTTESAPAVVGIDPKIYTDSLFAVMKADRTNYTKLVVKRLGPAGADVIKPDEHWEDIENGTLLPAQMFRAGSEAVAEMTDDFTYSLQSLWPIGKQNGPKTPIEKAGLEYIAENPGENYYGEEKLGEVTYYTAVYPDVAVSDACTTCHNDHKDSPKTDFKLGEVMGGVVIRVPLAK
;
A
#
# COMPACT_ATOMS: atom_id res chain seq x y z
N MET A 1 13.51 -12.35 114.13
CA MET A 1 14.15 -11.55 113.13
C MET A 1 14.63 -12.48 112.00
N LYS A 2 13.84 -12.85 111.09
CA LYS A 2 14.21 -13.61 109.90
C LYS A 2 13.34 -13.11 108.73
N LYS A 3 13.93 -12.47 107.70
CA LYS A 3 13.29 -12.05 106.48
C LYS A 3 13.35 -13.18 105.49
N GLN A 4 12.25 -13.58 104.96
CA GLN A 4 12.18 -14.48 103.79
C GLN A 4 12.06 -13.69 102.53
N LEU A 5 12.88 -14.04 101.57
CA LEU A 5 12.84 -13.55 100.20
C LEU A 5 11.84 -14.37 99.40
N ALA A 6 10.96 -13.71 98.75
CA ALA A 6 10.09 -14.30 97.74
C ALA A 6 10.69 -14.07 96.33
N ILE A 7 10.90 -15.15 95.58
CA ILE A 7 11.41 -15.14 94.25
C ILE A 7 10.18 -15.09 93.28
N GLY A 8 10.00 -13.98 92.58
CA GLY A 8 9.00 -13.86 91.53
C GLY A 8 9.56 -14.30 90.19
N SER A 9 8.94 -15.28 89.61
CA SER A 9 9.27 -15.78 88.29
C SER A 9 8.61 -14.90 87.20
N LEU A 10 9.42 -14.24 86.41
CA LEU A 10 8.98 -13.46 85.20
C LEU A 10 8.92 -14.38 84.02
N ILE A 11 7.72 -14.64 83.55
CA ILE A 11 7.47 -15.31 82.28
C ILE A 11 7.51 -14.25 81.19
N SER A 12 8.55 -14.24 80.37
CA SER A 12 8.65 -13.38 79.14
C SER A 12 7.89 -14.02 78.03
N LEU A 13 6.80 -13.35 77.61
CA LEU A 13 6.00 -13.68 76.47
C LEU A 13 6.66 -13.08 75.22
N SER A 14 7.32 -13.94 74.46
CA SER A 14 7.93 -13.52 73.16
C SER A 14 6.84 -13.40 72.06
N LEU A 15 6.53 -12.18 71.67
CA LEU A 15 5.64 -11.87 70.53
C LEU A 15 6.43 -12.04 69.23
N VAL A 16 6.19 -13.14 68.56
CA VAL A 16 6.71 -13.33 67.17
C VAL A 16 5.84 -12.51 66.23
N ALA A 17 6.35 -11.36 65.75
CA ALA A 17 5.74 -10.61 64.68
C ALA A 17 6.03 -11.31 63.35
N MET A 18 5.03 -11.98 62.79
CA MET A 18 5.07 -12.45 61.41
C MET A 18 4.92 -11.24 60.49
N VAL A 19 6.04 -10.80 59.91
CA VAL A 19 6.03 -9.86 58.76
C VAL A 19 5.60 -10.66 57.55
N GLY A 20 4.30 -10.60 57.22
CA GLY A 20 3.78 -11.09 55.95
C GLY A 20 4.24 -10.17 54.83
N CYS A 21 5.22 -10.61 54.01
CA CYS A 21 5.48 -10.00 52.72
C CYS A 21 4.26 -10.23 51.83
N SER A 22 3.37 -9.24 51.74
CA SER A 22 2.39 -9.17 50.68
C SER A 22 3.16 -8.86 49.39
N GLN A 23 3.40 -9.89 48.56
CA GLN A 23 3.79 -9.68 47.17
C GLN A 23 2.62 -8.98 46.48
N GLN A 24 2.76 -7.67 46.34
CA GLN A 24 1.94 -6.91 45.44
C GLN A 24 2.25 -7.40 44.03
N ALA A 25 1.34 -8.19 43.45
CA ALA A 25 1.38 -8.52 42.04
C ALA A 25 1.23 -7.20 41.29
N THR A 26 2.35 -6.70 40.75
CA THR A 26 2.33 -5.64 39.74
C THR A 26 1.66 -6.25 38.53
N THR A 27 0.37 -5.99 38.39
CA THR A 27 -0.30 -6.13 37.08
C THR A 27 0.38 -5.15 36.16
N THR A 28 1.28 -5.66 35.34
CA THR A 28 1.78 -4.91 34.19
C THR A 28 0.58 -4.72 33.29
N GLU A 29 -0.07 -3.57 33.39
CA GLU A 29 -1.08 -3.13 32.45
C GLU A 29 -0.36 -3.05 31.10
N SER A 30 -0.61 -4.04 30.24
CA SER A 30 -0.08 -4.01 28.88
C SER A 30 -0.63 -2.74 28.24
N ALA A 31 0.26 -1.87 27.77
CA ALA A 31 -0.14 -0.73 26.96
C ALA A 31 -1.17 -1.20 25.91
N PRO A 32 -2.24 -0.44 25.69
CA PRO A 32 -3.26 -0.82 24.70
C PRO A 32 -2.53 -1.09 23.39
N ALA A 33 -2.75 -2.28 22.82
CA ALA A 33 -2.21 -2.62 21.52
C ALA A 33 -2.65 -1.52 20.55
N VAL A 34 -1.69 -0.88 19.91
CA VAL A 34 -2.00 0.06 18.80
C VAL A 34 -2.65 -0.79 17.73
N VAL A 35 -3.97 -0.67 17.62
CA VAL A 35 -4.74 -1.34 16.57
C VAL A 35 -4.44 -0.58 15.30
N GLY A 36 -3.40 -1.00 14.57
CA GLY A 36 -3.11 -0.51 13.23
C GLY A 36 -4.15 -1.01 12.24
N ILE A 37 -4.30 -0.32 11.12
CA ILE A 37 -5.09 -0.82 9.99
C ILE A 37 -4.31 -1.97 9.36
N ASP A 38 -4.98 -3.08 9.08
CA ASP A 38 -4.39 -4.18 8.32
C ASP A 38 -3.87 -3.66 6.97
N PRO A 39 -2.59 -3.93 6.61
CA PRO A 39 -2.00 -3.42 5.38
C PRO A 39 -2.79 -3.79 4.12
N LYS A 40 -3.43 -4.96 4.09
CA LYS A 40 -4.28 -5.37 2.99
C LYS A 40 -5.53 -4.48 2.88
N ILE A 41 -6.21 -4.21 4.00
CA ILE A 41 -7.38 -3.33 4.02
C ILE A 41 -6.98 -1.91 3.57
N TYR A 42 -5.84 -1.44 4.02
CA TYR A 42 -5.31 -0.12 3.64
C TYR A 42 -5.04 -0.03 2.14
N THR A 43 -4.30 -0.99 1.59
CA THR A 43 -3.96 -1.01 0.16
C THR A 43 -5.19 -1.24 -0.74
N ASP A 44 -6.12 -2.11 -0.34
CA ASP A 44 -7.39 -2.34 -1.06
C ASP A 44 -8.24 -1.06 -1.12
N SER A 45 -8.29 -0.29 -0.03
CA SER A 45 -9.03 0.97 0.04
C SER A 45 -8.43 2.05 -0.86
N LEU A 46 -7.10 2.22 -0.82
CA LEU A 46 -6.39 3.12 -1.72
C LEU A 46 -6.61 2.74 -3.19
N PHE A 47 -6.50 1.45 -3.50
CA PHE A 47 -6.73 0.97 -4.87
C PHE A 47 -8.15 1.24 -5.35
N ALA A 48 -9.16 1.10 -4.50
CA ALA A 48 -10.55 1.37 -4.88
C ALA A 48 -10.74 2.83 -5.36
N VAL A 49 -10.15 3.80 -4.65
CA VAL A 49 -10.17 5.22 -5.04
C VAL A 49 -9.40 5.43 -6.35
N MET A 50 -8.16 4.95 -6.42
CA MET A 50 -7.30 5.10 -7.59
C MET A 50 -7.93 4.50 -8.86
N LYS A 51 -8.54 3.30 -8.72
CA LYS A 51 -9.24 2.64 -9.83
C LYS A 51 -10.45 3.44 -10.30
N ALA A 52 -11.23 3.98 -9.37
CA ALA A 52 -12.39 4.81 -9.71
C ALA A 52 -11.96 6.07 -10.45
N ASP A 53 -10.99 6.81 -9.93
CA ASP A 53 -10.50 8.06 -10.52
C ASP A 53 -9.87 7.82 -11.91
N ARG A 54 -9.00 6.82 -12.04
CA ARG A 54 -8.39 6.47 -13.31
C ARG A 54 -9.41 6.02 -14.35
N THR A 55 -10.39 5.21 -13.95
CA THR A 55 -11.48 4.77 -14.85
C THR A 55 -12.32 5.95 -15.32
N ASN A 56 -12.70 6.84 -14.39
CA ASN A 56 -13.48 8.03 -14.73
C ASN A 56 -12.70 8.98 -15.64
N TYR A 57 -11.43 9.23 -15.34
CA TYR A 57 -10.57 10.03 -16.22
C TYR A 57 -10.50 9.45 -17.63
N THR A 58 -10.27 8.14 -17.75
CA THR A 58 -10.21 7.46 -19.04
C THR A 58 -11.53 7.57 -19.83
N LYS A 59 -12.67 7.26 -19.17
CA LYS A 59 -13.97 7.17 -19.84
C LYS A 59 -14.65 8.52 -20.05
N LEU A 60 -14.53 9.42 -19.08
CA LEU A 60 -15.29 10.68 -19.06
C LEU A 60 -14.48 11.87 -19.58
N VAL A 61 -13.16 11.76 -19.59
CA VAL A 61 -12.28 12.82 -20.12
C VAL A 61 -11.63 12.34 -21.42
N VAL A 62 -10.64 11.44 -21.37
CA VAL A 62 -9.82 11.09 -22.53
C VAL A 62 -10.64 10.53 -23.68
N LYS A 63 -11.52 9.55 -23.43
CA LYS A 63 -12.37 8.97 -24.48
C LYS A 63 -13.32 9.99 -25.11
N ARG A 64 -13.80 10.97 -24.34
CA ARG A 64 -14.71 12.00 -24.84
C ARG A 64 -14.01 13.09 -25.63
N LEU A 65 -12.77 13.43 -25.27
CA LEU A 65 -11.98 14.44 -25.96
C LEU A 65 -11.49 13.95 -27.33
N GLY A 66 -11.20 12.66 -27.50
CA GLY A 66 -10.68 12.10 -28.76
C GLY A 66 -11.55 12.41 -29.98
N PRO A 67 -12.87 12.08 -30.02
CA PRO A 67 -13.73 12.32 -31.16
C PRO A 67 -14.28 13.75 -31.25
N ALA A 68 -14.49 14.43 -30.13
CA ALA A 68 -15.29 15.67 -30.07
C ALA A 68 -14.47 16.93 -29.84
N GLY A 69 -13.20 16.82 -29.49
CA GLY A 69 -12.39 17.94 -29.01
C GLY A 69 -10.96 17.97 -29.53
N ALA A 70 -10.61 17.16 -30.52
CA ALA A 70 -9.23 17.04 -31.03
C ALA A 70 -8.62 18.39 -31.47
N ASP A 71 -9.46 19.35 -31.85
CA ASP A 71 -9.03 20.70 -32.19
C ASP A 71 -8.89 21.64 -30.99
N VAL A 72 -9.39 21.21 -29.78
CA VAL A 72 -9.40 22.03 -28.56
C VAL A 72 -8.46 21.48 -27.52
N ILE A 73 -8.55 20.17 -27.19
CA ILE A 73 -7.68 19.48 -26.23
C ILE A 73 -7.35 18.09 -26.76
N LYS A 74 -6.07 17.77 -26.84
CA LYS A 74 -5.56 16.53 -27.39
C LYS A 74 -4.84 15.70 -26.32
N PRO A 75 -5.39 14.54 -25.90
CA PRO A 75 -4.65 13.58 -25.10
C PRO A 75 -3.49 13.00 -25.92
N ASP A 76 -2.25 13.19 -25.46
CA ASP A 76 -1.05 12.78 -26.20
C ASP A 76 0.08 12.38 -25.26
N GLU A 77 0.96 11.50 -25.70
CA GLU A 77 2.14 11.11 -24.92
C GLU A 77 3.15 12.24 -24.75
N HIS A 78 3.20 13.18 -25.72
CA HIS A 78 4.03 14.37 -25.73
C HIS A 78 3.22 15.64 -25.40
N TRP A 79 2.25 15.50 -24.50
CA TRP A 79 1.28 16.55 -24.19
C TRP A 79 1.92 17.91 -23.81
N GLU A 80 3.12 17.90 -23.22
CA GLU A 80 3.85 19.11 -22.82
C GLU A 80 4.33 19.92 -24.06
N ASP A 81 4.59 19.24 -25.16
CA ASP A 81 5.08 19.84 -26.41
C ASP A 81 3.95 20.28 -27.36
N ILE A 82 2.68 20.06 -26.98
CA ILE A 82 1.51 20.34 -27.78
C ILE A 82 0.69 21.45 -27.13
N GLU A 83 0.40 22.54 -27.88
CA GLU A 83 -0.30 23.74 -27.36
C GLU A 83 -1.59 23.41 -26.59
N ASN A 84 -2.35 22.44 -27.04
CA ASN A 84 -3.58 21.97 -26.38
C ASN A 84 -3.46 20.52 -25.89
N GLY A 85 -2.24 20.07 -25.56
CA GLY A 85 -1.97 18.73 -25.05
C GLY A 85 -2.56 18.50 -23.67
N THR A 86 -3.00 17.27 -23.39
CA THR A 86 -3.35 16.83 -22.05
C THR A 86 -2.86 15.41 -21.80
N LEU A 87 -2.65 15.09 -20.52
CA LEU A 87 -2.08 13.82 -20.09
C LEU A 87 -2.92 12.62 -20.52
N LEU A 88 -2.24 11.55 -20.91
CA LEU A 88 -2.85 10.24 -21.01
C LEU A 88 -3.15 9.66 -19.61
N PRO A 89 -4.05 8.67 -19.48
CA PRO A 89 -4.42 8.11 -18.18
C PRO A 89 -3.26 7.55 -17.35
N ALA A 90 -2.23 6.99 -18.00
CA ALA A 90 -1.04 6.52 -17.31
C ALA A 90 -0.15 7.67 -16.83
N GLN A 91 -0.06 8.75 -17.59
CA GLN A 91 0.70 9.94 -17.20
C GLN A 91 0.02 10.70 -16.05
N MET A 92 -1.32 10.85 -16.10
CA MET A 92 -2.09 11.41 -14.98
C MET A 92 -1.87 10.62 -13.71
N PHE A 93 -1.90 9.28 -13.78
CA PHE A 93 -1.67 8.42 -12.63
C PHE A 93 -0.26 8.56 -12.08
N ARG A 94 0.74 8.68 -12.95
CA ARG A 94 2.14 8.92 -12.57
C ARG A 94 2.31 10.28 -11.90
N ALA A 95 1.78 11.36 -12.47
CA ALA A 95 1.82 12.70 -11.87
C ALA A 95 1.20 12.71 -10.46
N GLY A 96 0.09 11.98 -10.27
CA GLY A 96 -0.50 11.78 -8.94
C GLY A 96 0.43 11.01 -7.99
N SER A 97 1.13 9.97 -8.46
CA SER A 97 2.06 9.20 -7.61
C SER A 97 3.28 10.02 -7.19
N GLU A 98 3.81 10.86 -8.08
CA GLU A 98 4.90 11.77 -7.79
C GLU A 98 4.48 12.84 -6.77
N ALA A 99 3.29 13.44 -6.92
CA ALA A 99 2.76 14.40 -5.97
C ALA A 99 2.49 13.80 -4.58
N VAL A 100 2.00 12.54 -4.50
CA VAL A 100 1.82 11.85 -3.22
C VAL A 100 3.16 11.57 -2.55
N ALA A 101 4.20 11.18 -3.30
CA ALA A 101 5.52 10.94 -2.75
C ALA A 101 6.19 12.21 -2.15
N GLU A 102 5.76 13.40 -2.57
CA GLU A 102 6.17 14.68 -1.95
C GLU A 102 5.42 14.98 -0.64
N MET A 103 4.23 14.40 -0.45
CA MET A 103 3.36 14.67 0.71
C MET A 103 3.56 13.69 1.86
N THR A 104 3.89 12.44 1.57
CA THR A 104 4.01 11.38 2.58
C THR A 104 4.97 10.27 2.15
N ASP A 105 5.56 9.61 3.13
CA ASP A 105 6.34 8.38 2.98
C ASP A 105 5.62 7.15 3.59
N ASP A 106 4.34 7.30 3.97
CA ASP A 106 3.53 6.21 4.55
C ASP A 106 3.16 5.14 3.53
N PHE A 107 3.12 5.50 2.26
CA PHE A 107 2.97 4.57 1.15
C PHE A 107 3.51 5.16 -0.15
N THR A 108 3.76 4.28 -1.11
CA THR A 108 4.04 4.67 -2.50
C THR A 108 3.15 3.87 -3.43
N TYR A 109 2.89 4.42 -4.62
CA TYR A 109 2.21 3.66 -5.65
C TYR A 109 2.78 3.95 -7.05
N SER A 110 2.59 3.01 -7.96
CA SER A 110 3.00 3.15 -9.35
C SER A 110 2.12 2.32 -10.27
N LEU A 111 2.08 2.68 -11.55
CA LEU A 111 1.49 1.87 -12.60
C LEU A 111 2.61 1.19 -13.38
N GLN A 112 2.58 -0.13 -13.43
CA GLN A 112 3.61 -0.95 -14.07
C GLN A 112 3.00 -1.96 -15.04
N SER A 113 3.79 -2.49 -15.96
CA SER A 113 3.36 -3.51 -16.91
C SER A 113 4.49 -4.47 -17.24
N LEU A 114 4.15 -5.72 -17.57
CA LEU A 114 5.05 -6.67 -18.23
C LEU A 114 5.31 -6.29 -19.69
N TRP A 115 4.44 -5.45 -20.26
CA TRP A 115 4.47 -4.99 -21.65
C TRP A 115 4.48 -3.46 -21.74
N PRO A 116 5.45 -2.79 -21.09
CA PRO A 116 5.43 -1.34 -20.99
C PRO A 116 5.84 -0.70 -22.34
N ILE A 117 5.08 0.28 -22.83
CA ILE A 117 5.52 1.16 -23.92
C ILE A 117 6.74 1.98 -23.45
N GLY A 118 6.60 2.69 -22.35
CA GLY A 118 7.73 3.34 -21.67
C GLY A 118 8.47 2.38 -20.77
N LYS A 119 9.72 2.04 -21.08
CA LYS A 119 10.53 1.04 -20.36
C LYS A 119 10.65 1.27 -18.85
N GLN A 120 10.57 2.52 -18.39
CA GLN A 120 10.59 2.90 -16.98
C GLN A 120 9.38 2.36 -16.19
N ASN A 121 8.32 1.96 -16.87
CA ASN A 121 7.09 1.41 -16.27
C ASN A 121 7.12 -0.13 -16.17
N GLY A 122 8.25 -0.76 -16.41
CA GLY A 122 8.45 -2.19 -16.12
C GLY A 122 8.66 -2.46 -14.63
N PRO A 123 8.51 -3.73 -14.19
CA PRO A 123 8.78 -4.13 -12.81
C PRO A 123 10.26 -3.90 -12.44
N LYS A 124 10.50 -3.43 -11.22
CA LYS A 124 11.84 -3.09 -10.69
C LYS A 124 12.33 -4.08 -9.64
N THR A 125 11.42 -4.83 -9.04
CA THR A 125 11.75 -5.83 -8.01
C THR A 125 11.18 -7.21 -8.36
N PRO A 126 11.72 -8.29 -7.77
CA PRO A 126 11.18 -9.64 -7.98
C PRO A 126 9.70 -9.77 -7.62
N ILE A 127 9.25 -9.09 -6.54
CA ILE A 127 7.85 -9.19 -6.09
C ILE A 127 6.90 -8.43 -7.03
N GLU A 128 7.32 -7.29 -7.57
CA GLU A 128 6.56 -6.58 -8.60
C GLU A 128 6.36 -7.45 -9.84
N LYS A 129 7.45 -8.09 -10.28
CA LYS A 129 7.40 -9.00 -11.43
C LYS A 129 6.46 -10.17 -11.17
N ALA A 130 6.64 -10.86 -10.03
CA ALA A 130 5.78 -11.99 -9.65
C ALA A 130 4.31 -11.60 -9.53
N GLY A 131 4.03 -10.42 -8.95
CA GLY A 131 2.68 -9.90 -8.84
C GLY A 131 2.04 -9.58 -10.18
N LEU A 132 2.80 -8.96 -11.10
CA LEU A 132 2.32 -8.68 -12.45
C LEU A 132 2.06 -9.96 -13.26
N GLU A 133 2.93 -10.96 -13.13
CA GLU A 133 2.74 -12.28 -13.74
C GLU A 133 1.48 -12.95 -13.19
N TYR A 134 1.32 -12.94 -11.85
CA TYR A 134 0.16 -13.54 -11.19
C TYR A 134 -1.18 -12.93 -11.66
N ILE A 135 -1.31 -11.61 -11.65
CA ILE A 135 -2.57 -10.94 -12.06
C ILE A 135 -2.85 -11.09 -13.56
N ALA A 136 -1.83 -11.26 -14.39
CA ALA A 136 -2.00 -11.53 -15.81
C ALA A 136 -2.53 -12.95 -16.08
N GLU A 137 -2.09 -13.93 -15.27
CA GLU A 137 -2.51 -15.33 -15.35
C GLU A 137 -3.84 -15.60 -14.62
N ASN A 138 -4.19 -14.77 -13.62
CA ASN A 138 -5.39 -14.89 -12.79
C ASN A 138 -6.25 -13.62 -12.87
N PRO A 139 -6.95 -13.37 -13.99
CA PRO A 139 -7.74 -12.17 -14.18
C PRO A 139 -8.81 -11.99 -13.09
N GLY A 140 -8.80 -10.81 -12.46
CA GLY A 140 -9.73 -10.47 -11.37
C GLY A 140 -9.20 -10.73 -9.97
N GLU A 141 -8.05 -11.40 -9.82
CA GLU A 141 -7.38 -11.59 -8.54
C GLU A 141 -6.32 -10.52 -8.31
N ASN A 142 -6.00 -10.27 -7.03
CA ASN A 142 -4.95 -9.37 -6.60
C ASN A 142 -3.79 -10.19 -6.05
N TYR A 143 -2.57 -9.65 -6.12
CA TYR A 143 -1.39 -10.27 -5.53
C TYR A 143 -0.90 -9.47 -4.33
N TYR A 144 -0.48 -10.18 -3.27
CA TYR A 144 0.04 -9.57 -2.05
C TYR A 144 1.30 -10.29 -1.60
N GLY A 145 2.27 -9.53 -1.10
CA GLY A 145 3.49 -10.11 -0.57
C GLY A 145 4.31 -9.10 0.22
N GLU A 146 5.38 -9.57 0.84
CA GLU A 146 6.31 -8.74 1.57
C GLU A 146 7.68 -8.77 0.89
N GLU A 147 8.34 -7.63 0.85
CA GLU A 147 9.70 -7.50 0.33
C GLU A 147 10.53 -6.59 1.23
N LYS A 148 11.82 -6.92 1.36
CA LYS A 148 12.77 -6.06 2.06
C LYS A 148 13.56 -5.24 1.05
N LEU A 149 13.47 -3.89 1.16
CA LEU A 149 14.24 -2.96 0.34
C LEU A 149 15.11 -2.11 1.27
N GLY A 150 16.42 -2.32 1.20
CA GLY A 150 17.34 -1.77 2.19
C GLY A 150 17.04 -2.32 3.59
N GLU A 151 16.81 -1.45 4.55
CA GLU A 151 16.49 -1.83 5.95
C GLU A 151 15.00 -1.92 6.22
N VAL A 152 14.14 -1.52 5.28
CA VAL A 152 12.68 -1.47 5.47
C VAL A 152 12.01 -2.68 4.83
N THR A 153 11.10 -3.31 5.58
CA THR A 153 10.18 -4.32 5.05
C THR A 153 8.89 -3.64 4.62
N TYR A 154 8.46 -3.96 3.40
CA TYR A 154 7.25 -3.41 2.81
C TYR A 154 6.22 -4.50 2.58
N TYR A 155 4.96 -4.19 2.85
CA TYR A 155 3.83 -4.89 2.27
C TYR A 155 3.59 -4.35 0.86
N THR A 156 3.66 -5.24 -0.13
CA THR A 156 3.50 -4.89 -1.55
C THR A 156 2.25 -5.57 -2.08
N ALA A 157 1.33 -4.77 -2.60
CA ALA A 157 0.10 -5.23 -3.25
C ALA A 157 0.13 -4.88 -4.73
N VAL A 158 -0.28 -5.82 -5.59
CA VAL A 158 -0.37 -5.62 -7.04
C VAL A 158 -1.80 -5.90 -7.48
N TYR A 159 -2.42 -4.91 -8.10
CA TYR A 159 -3.82 -4.92 -8.52
C TYR A 159 -3.92 -4.85 -10.04
N PRO A 160 -4.82 -5.61 -10.68
CA PRO A 160 -4.95 -5.60 -12.13
C PRO A 160 -5.43 -4.25 -12.67
N ASP A 161 -4.68 -3.69 -13.61
CA ASP A 161 -5.09 -2.58 -14.46
C ASP A 161 -5.57 -3.12 -15.79
N VAL A 162 -6.88 -3.03 -16.02
CA VAL A 162 -7.53 -3.64 -17.17
C VAL A 162 -7.88 -2.59 -18.23
N ALA A 163 -7.96 -3.02 -19.47
CA ALA A 163 -8.45 -2.19 -20.59
C ALA A 163 -9.93 -1.83 -20.37
N VAL A 164 -10.20 -0.66 -19.79
CA VAL A 164 -11.57 -0.19 -19.48
C VAL A 164 -12.25 0.52 -20.64
N SER A 165 -11.53 0.75 -21.75
CA SER A 165 -11.98 1.46 -22.94
C SER A 165 -11.23 0.96 -24.18
N ASP A 166 -11.88 1.02 -25.32
CA ASP A 166 -11.27 0.83 -26.65
C ASP A 166 -10.08 1.78 -26.90
N ALA A 167 -10.11 2.99 -26.34
CA ALA A 167 -8.97 3.89 -26.39
C ALA A 167 -7.69 3.29 -25.80
N CYS A 168 -7.81 2.44 -24.75
CA CYS A 168 -6.65 1.76 -24.16
C CYS A 168 -6.04 0.76 -25.17
N THR A 169 -6.89 -0.13 -25.71
CA THR A 169 -6.44 -1.19 -26.61
C THR A 169 -5.95 -0.65 -27.93
N THR A 170 -6.64 0.33 -28.53
CA THR A 170 -6.22 0.94 -29.79
C THR A 170 -4.85 1.59 -29.65
N CYS A 171 -4.66 2.46 -28.64
CA CYS A 171 -3.37 3.12 -28.43
C CYS A 171 -2.24 2.10 -28.22
N HIS A 172 -2.43 1.11 -27.32
CA HIS A 172 -1.39 0.14 -27.01
C HIS A 172 -1.10 -0.84 -28.16
N ASN A 173 -2.12 -1.25 -28.93
CA ASN A 173 -1.92 -2.18 -30.05
C ASN A 173 -1.27 -1.51 -31.26
N ASP A 174 -1.55 -0.23 -31.49
CA ASP A 174 -1.04 0.52 -32.64
C ASP A 174 0.29 1.22 -32.36
N HIS A 175 0.72 1.30 -31.10
CA HIS A 175 1.93 2.04 -30.73
C HIS A 175 3.19 1.31 -31.21
N LYS A 176 4.07 2.01 -31.91
CA LYS A 176 5.33 1.48 -32.48
C LYS A 176 6.26 0.79 -31.46
N ASP A 177 6.26 1.26 -30.21
CA ASP A 177 7.13 0.76 -29.15
C ASP A 177 6.39 -0.24 -28.21
N SER A 178 5.15 -0.63 -28.56
CA SER A 178 4.39 -1.60 -27.76
C SER A 178 4.94 -3.01 -27.98
N PRO A 179 5.36 -3.71 -26.90
CA PRO A 179 5.85 -5.09 -27.05
C PRO A 179 4.71 -6.13 -27.17
N LYS A 180 3.44 -5.72 -26.99
CA LYS A 180 2.24 -6.54 -27.14
C LYS A 180 1.16 -5.73 -27.87
N THR A 181 0.64 -6.27 -28.98
CA THR A 181 -0.22 -5.55 -29.95
C THR A 181 -1.58 -6.24 -30.16
N ASP A 182 -1.99 -7.10 -29.26
CA ASP A 182 -3.21 -7.91 -29.37
C ASP A 182 -4.13 -7.81 -28.14
N PHE A 183 -3.99 -6.73 -27.36
CA PHE A 183 -4.84 -6.49 -26.19
C PHE A 183 -6.31 -6.37 -26.57
N LYS A 184 -7.17 -6.91 -25.71
CA LYS A 184 -8.62 -6.86 -25.84
C LYS A 184 -9.24 -6.06 -24.70
N LEU A 185 -10.43 -5.53 -24.93
CA LEU A 185 -11.21 -4.85 -23.90
C LEU A 185 -11.45 -5.79 -22.70
N GLY A 186 -11.18 -5.33 -21.50
CA GLY A 186 -11.26 -6.10 -20.26
C GLY A 186 -10.02 -6.92 -19.92
N GLU A 187 -9.03 -7.01 -20.81
CA GLU A 187 -7.77 -7.72 -20.56
C GLU A 187 -6.86 -6.93 -19.63
N VAL A 188 -6.08 -7.64 -18.82
CA VAL A 188 -5.05 -7.03 -17.95
C VAL A 188 -3.91 -6.51 -18.83
N MET A 189 -3.64 -5.20 -18.73
CA MET A 189 -2.59 -4.51 -19.47
C MET A 189 -1.39 -4.16 -18.59
N GLY A 190 -1.57 -4.22 -17.27
CA GLY A 190 -0.57 -3.89 -16.28
C GLY A 190 -1.13 -4.05 -14.87
N GLY A 191 -0.45 -3.44 -13.90
CA GLY A 191 -0.88 -3.47 -12.51
C GLY A 191 -0.57 -2.18 -11.77
N VAL A 192 -1.45 -1.82 -10.85
CA VAL A 192 -1.19 -0.82 -9.82
C VAL A 192 -0.44 -1.50 -8.69
N VAL A 193 0.79 -1.05 -8.44
CA VAL A 193 1.62 -1.52 -7.33
C VAL A 193 1.51 -0.51 -6.19
N ILE A 194 1.11 -0.96 -5.00
CA ILE A 194 1.07 -0.15 -3.78
C ILE A 194 2.00 -0.77 -2.75
N ARG A 195 2.88 0.05 -2.16
CA ARG A 195 3.79 -0.36 -1.08
C ARG A 195 3.52 0.43 0.18
N VAL A 196 3.48 -0.28 1.31
CA VAL A 196 3.32 0.27 2.65
C VAL A 196 4.47 -0.24 3.52
N PRO A 197 5.25 0.61 4.19
CA PRO A 197 6.27 0.15 5.13
C PRO A 197 5.60 -0.51 6.33
N LEU A 198 6.05 -1.72 6.72
CA LEU A 198 5.47 -2.49 7.84
C LEU A 198 5.98 -2.05 9.21
N ALA A 199 7.13 -1.41 9.27
CA ALA A 199 7.68 -0.79 10.47
C ALA A 199 8.46 0.47 10.08
N LYS A 200 8.22 1.54 10.80
CA LYS A 200 9.05 2.75 10.83
C LYS A 200 9.78 2.81 12.17
#